data_a2e6362db77344accea215510f6bad22
#
_entry.id   a2e6362db77344accea215510f6bad22
#
_cell.length_a   1.000
_cell.length_b   1.000
_cell.length_c   1.000
_cell.angle_alpha   90.00
_cell.angle_beta   90.00
_cell.angle_gamma   90.00
#
_symmetry.space_group_name_H-M   'P 1'
#
loop_
_entity.id
_entity.type
_entity.pdbx_description
1 polymer ?
#
loop_
_entity_poly.entity_id
_entity_poly.type
_entity_poly.pdbx_seq_one_letter_code
_entity_poly.pdbx_strand_id
1 'polypeptide(L)'
;AQSRGEAPFIILADELEDPHNLGAILRTAECTGAHGVIIPKRRAVGLTYAVGKSSAGAVEYVPVVRVTNMAATVDLLKEKGLWIYTTDMKGETWCTLDYKGPVGLVIGSEGSGVSRLVKEKADFTVTLPMVGHINSLNASVACGVLCYEIARQRQGIKAD
;
A
#
# COMPACT_ATOMS: atom_id res chain seq x y z
N ALA A 1 1.96 -7.74 -13.59
CA ALA A 1 3.02 -8.58 -13.00
C ALA A 1 3.39 -9.71 -13.96
N GLN A 2 2.44 -10.54 -14.30
CA GLN A 2 2.66 -11.75 -15.11
C GLN A 2 3.34 -11.44 -16.46
N SER A 3 2.88 -10.41 -17.15
CA SER A 3 3.46 -10.00 -18.45
C SER A 3 4.90 -9.50 -18.34
N ARG A 4 5.33 -9.05 -17.15
CA ARG A 4 6.69 -8.61 -16.88
C ARG A 4 7.55 -9.66 -16.18
N GLY A 5 6.98 -10.86 -15.92
CA GLY A 5 7.68 -11.92 -15.20
C GLY A 5 8.01 -11.58 -13.75
N GLU A 6 7.22 -10.68 -13.14
CA GLU A 6 7.43 -10.21 -11.78
C GLU A 6 6.38 -10.79 -10.84
N ALA A 7 6.74 -11.00 -9.57
CA ALA A 7 5.76 -11.30 -8.52
C ALA A 7 4.83 -10.10 -8.33
N PRO A 8 3.51 -10.30 -8.17
CA PRO A 8 2.58 -9.19 -7.99
C PRO A 8 2.92 -8.34 -6.77
N PHE A 9 2.79 -7.02 -6.94
CA PHE A 9 2.90 -6.05 -5.87
C PHE A 9 1.72 -5.09 -5.99
N ILE A 10 0.76 -5.20 -5.08
CA ILE A 10 -0.49 -4.43 -5.08
C ILE A 10 -0.57 -3.60 -3.80
N ILE A 11 -0.94 -2.35 -3.93
CA ILE A 11 -1.22 -1.47 -2.80
C ILE A 11 -2.73 -1.39 -2.61
N LEU A 12 -3.20 -1.58 -1.37
CA LEU A 12 -4.61 -1.43 -1.00
C LEU A 12 -4.72 -0.22 -0.08
N ALA A 13 -5.39 0.83 -0.55
CA ALA A 13 -5.60 2.05 0.23
C ALA A 13 -6.96 1.96 0.93
N ASP A 14 -6.96 1.51 2.19
CA ASP A 14 -8.17 1.31 2.97
C ASP A 14 -8.63 2.60 3.63
N GLU A 15 -9.90 2.97 3.41
CA GLU A 15 -10.55 4.16 3.98
C GLU A 15 -9.82 5.49 3.73
N LEU A 16 -9.09 5.60 2.65
CA LEU A 16 -8.37 6.81 2.29
C LEU A 16 -9.32 7.81 1.62
N GLU A 17 -9.44 9.01 2.18
CA GLU A 17 -10.37 10.05 1.71
C GLU A 17 -9.69 11.27 1.08
N ASP A 18 -8.43 11.55 1.43
CA ASP A 18 -7.70 12.72 0.97
C ASP A 18 -7.15 12.52 -0.45
N PRO A 19 -7.53 13.36 -1.43
CA PRO A 19 -7.03 13.25 -2.80
C PRO A 19 -5.51 13.44 -2.91
N HIS A 20 -4.89 14.24 -2.04
CA HIS A 20 -3.44 14.43 -2.04
C HIS A 20 -2.71 13.16 -1.60
N ASN A 21 -3.23 12.45 -0.61
CA ASN A 21 -2.68 11.17 -0.18
C ASN A 21 -2.80 10.12 -1.29
N LEU A 22 -3.96 10.03 -1.93
CA LEU A 22 -4.15 9.08 -3.03
C LEU A 22 -3.20 9.40 -4.19
N GLY A 23 -3.08 10.66 -4.58
CA GLY A 23 -2.15 11.08 -5.62
C GLY A 23 -0.70 10.74 -5.29
N ALA A 24 -0.27 10.99 -4.05
CA ALA A 24 1.07 10.66 -3.59
C ALA A 24 1.32 9.15 -3.57
N ILE A 25 0.33 8.35 -3.17
CA ILE A 25 0.41 6.89 -3.20
C ILE A 25 0.55 6.38 -4.63
N LEU A 26 -0.20 6.91 -5.58
CA LEU A 26 -0.09 6.53 -6.99
C LEU A 26 1.29 6.86 -7.56
N ARG A 27 1.82 8.02 -7.22
CA ARG A 27 3.17 8.42 -7.61
C ARG A 27 4.22 7.45 -7.05
N THR A 28 4.14 7.12 -5.78
CA THR A 28 5.00 6.15 -5.12
C THR A 28 4.87 4.76 -5.76
N ALA A 29 3.65 4.32 -6.03
CA ALA A 29 3.36 3.04 -6.66
C ALA A 29 4.07 2.93 -8.03
N GLU A 30 3.97 3.96 -8.84
CA GLU A 30 4.63 4.01 -10.15
C GLU A 30 6.15 3.95 -9.98
N CYS A 31 6.71 4.78 -9.11
CA CYS A 31 8.15 4.87 -8.89
C CYS A 31 8.77 3.59 -8.33
N THR A 32 8.03 2.81 -7.57
CA THR A 32 8.52 1.60 -6.90
C THR A 32 8.14 0.30 -7.59
N GLY A 33 7.44 0.37 -8.72
CA GLY A 33 7.11 -0.79 -9.53
C GLY A 33 5.88 -1.57 -9.07
N ALA A 34 4.99 -0.96 -8.29
CA ALA A 34 3.71 -1.59 -7.95
C ALA A 34 2.87 -1.79 -9.21
N HIS A 35 2.14 -2.91 -9.26
CA HIS A 35 1.35 -3.30 -10.43
C HIS A 35 -0.05 -2.72 -10.43
N GLY A 36 -0.51 -2.20 -9.32
CA GLY A 36 -1.81 -1.57 -9.21
C GLY A 36 -2.12 -1.06 -7.82
N VAL A 37 -3.14 -0.22 -7.72
CA VAL A 37 -3.65 0.31 -6.46
C VAL A 37 -5.15 0.03 -6.39
N ILE A 38 -5.60 -0.53 -5.26
CA ILE A 38 -7.01 -0.83 -5.01
C ILE A 38 -7.53 0.18 -3.99
N ILE A 39 -8.68 0.78 -4.29
CA ILE A 39 -9.35 1.74 -3.41
C ILE A 39 -10.80 1.33 -3.21
N PRO A 40 -11.44 1.69 -2.07
CA PRO A 40 -12.86 1.43 -1.88
C PRO A 40 -13.71 2.37 -2.75
N LYS A 41 -14.87 1.89 -3.20
CA LYS A 41 -15.84 2.71 -3.95
C LYS A 41 -16.50 3.76 -3.08
N ARG A 42 -16.83 3.41 -1.86
CA ARG A 42 -17.46 4.32 -0.88
C ARG A 42 -16.38 5.06 -0.13
N ARG A 43 -16.60 6.36 0.12
CA ARG A 43 -15.69 7.25 0.84
C ARG A 43 -14.29 7.31 0.23
N ALA A 44 -14.14 6.74 -0.96
CA ALA A 44 -12.91 6.86 -1.71
C ALA A 44 -12.90 8.17 -2.47
N VAL A 45 -11.72 8.74 -2.57
CA VAL A 45 -11.47 9.86 -3.45
C VAL A 45 -11.67 9.39 -4.90
N GLY A 46 -12.40 10.16 -5.69
CA GLY A 46 -12.46 9.92 -7.13
C GLY A 46 -11.12 10.25 -7.81
N LEU A 47 -10.96 9.74 -9.04
CA LEU A 47 -9.84 10.10 -9.88
C LEU A 47 -10.08 11.51 -10.46
N THR A 48 -9.90 12.53 -9.62
CA THR A 48 -10.14 13.92 -9.92
C THR A 48 -8.88 14.58 -10.49
N TYR A 49 -9.04 15.82 -10.97
CA TYR A 49 -7.90 16.66 -11.36
C TYR A 49 -6.88 16.82 -10.26
N ALA A 50 -7.32 16.95 -9.01
CA ALA A 50 -6.42 17.05 -7.84
C ALA A 50 -5.57 15.79 -7.68
N VAL A 51 -6.14 14.60 -7.87
CA VAL A 51 -5.40 13.33 -7.83
C VAL A 51 -4.41 13.26 -9.00
N GLY A 52 -4.83 13.61 -10.20
CA GLY A 52 -3.95 13.66 -11.36
C GLY A 52 -2.75 14.57 -11.13
N LYS A 53 -2.99 15.77 -10.59
CA LYS A 53 -1.94 16.75 -10.29
C LYS A 53 -0.99 16.27 -9.18
N SER A 54 -1.52 15.77 -8.06
CA SER A 54 -0.70 15.31 -6.94
C SER A 54 0.05 14.00 -7.23
N SER A 55 -0.42 13.21 -8.19
CA SER A 55 0.26 12.00 -8.64
C SER A 55 1.38 12.27 -9.64
N ALA A 56 1.55 13.51 -10.09
CA ALA A 56 2.48 13.90 -11.16
C ALA A 56 2.27 13.07 -12.45
N GLY A 57 1.01 12.76 -12.76
CA GLY A 57 0.64 11.98 -13.95
C GLY A 57 0.72 10.46 -13.77
N ALA A 58 1.12 9.96 -12.60
CA ALA A 58 1.23 8.52 -12.35
C ALA A 58 -0.11 7.77 -12.54
N VAL A 59 -1.24 8.46 -12.38
CA VAL A 59 -2.58 7.91 -12.62
C VAL A 59 -2.75 7.35 -14.05
N GLU A 60 -1.96 7.82 -14.99
CA GLU A 60 -1.96 7.33 -16.38
C GLU A 60 -1.21 6.00 -16.53
N TYR A 61 -0.33 5.65 -15.60
CA TYR A 61 0.57 4.49 -15.71
C TYR A 61 0.24 3.38 -14.74
N VAL A 62 -0.41 3.68 -13.62
CA VAL A 62 -0.74 2.70 -12.59
C VAL A 62 -2.23 2.41 -12.62
N PRO A 63 -2.64 1.16 -12.87
CA PRO A 63 -4.05 0.77 -12.79
C PRO A 63 -4.61 1.02 -11.40
N VAL A 64 -5.78 1.67 -11.34
CA VAL A 64 -6.53 1.90 -10.11
C VAL A 64 -7.85 1.16 -10.20
N VAL A 65 -8.10 0.29 -9.23
CA VAL A 65 -9.31 -0.53 -9.18
C VAL A 65 -10.15 -0.11 -7.97
N ARG A 66 -11.43 0.11 -8.18
CA ARG A 66 -12.39 0.42 -7.12
C ARG A 66 -13.13 -0.84 -6.71
N VAL A 67 -13.22 -1.08 -5.40
CA VAL A 67 -13.90 -2.25 -4.86
C VAL A 67 -14.97 -1.84 -3.84
N THR A 68 -16.04 -2.62 -3.73
CA THR A 68 -17.10 -2.38 -2.76
C THR A 68 -16.77 -2.89 -1.38
N ASN A 69 -15.92 -3.90 -1.28
CA ASN A 69 -15.58 -4.56 -0.03
C ASN A 69 -14.08 -4.89 0.00
N MET A 70 -13.33 -4.11 0.76
CA MET A 70 -11.88 -4.28 0.87
C MET A 70 -11.51 -5.61 1.53
N ALA A 71 -12.23 -6.05 2.55
CA ALA A 71 -11.97 -7.31 3.23
C ALA A 71 -12.16 -8.51 2.29
N ALA A 72 -13.23 -8.50 1.47
CA ALA A 72 -13.45 -9.53 0.45
C ALA A 72 -12.34 -9.52 -0.61
N THR A 73 -11.85 -8.33 -0.97
CA THR A 73 -10.74 -8.18 -1.89
C THR A 73 -9.45 -8.77 -1.33
N VAL A 74 -9.18 -8.58 -0.04
CA VAL A 74 -8.04 -9.20 0.65
C VAL A 74 -8.14 -10.73 0.56
N ASP A 75 -9.31 -11.31 0.83
CA ASP A 75 -9.51 -12.75 0.69
C ASP A 75 -9.21 -13.24 -0.72
N LEU A 76 -9.69 -12.51 -1.73
CA LEU A 76 -9.45 -12.83 -3.13
C LEU A 76 -7.96 -12.80 -3.48
N LEU A 77 -7.24 -11.79 -3.03
CA LEU A 77 -5.80 -11.69 -3.27
C LEU A 77 -5.03 -12.82 -2.58
N LYS A 78 -5.43 -13.19 -1.39
CA LYS A 78 -4.83 -14.34 -0.67
C LYS A 78 -5.05 -15.64 -1.43
N GLU A 79 -6.23 -15.87 -1.98
CA GLU A 79 -6.52 -17.02 -2.84
C GLU A 79 -5.62 -17.06 -4.08
N LYS A 80 -5.23 -15.89 -4.58
CA LYS A 80 -4.31 -15.76 -5.71
C LYS A 80 -2.84 -15.86 -5.32
N GLY A 81 -2.55 -16.11 -4.06
CA GLY A 81 -1.21 -16.34 -3.56
C GLY A 81 -0.47 -15.11 -3.06
N LEU A 82 -1.13 -13.96 -2.92
CA LEU A 82 -0.50 -12.78 -2.33
C LEU A 82 -0.44 -12.90 -0.80
N TRP A 83 0.67 -12.48 -0.23
CA TRP A 83 0.83 -12.29 1.20
C TRP A 83 0.41 -10.86 1.55
N ILE A 84 -0.46 -10.71 2.54
CA ILE A 84 -1.04 -9.42 2.91
C ILE A 84 -0.34 -8.85 4.14
N TYR A 85 0.21 -7.66 3.96
CA TYR A 85 0.91 -6.89 4.98
C TYR A 85 0.06 -5.69 5.34
N THR A 86 -0.24 -5.54 6.63
CA THR A 86 -0.93 -4.37 7.16
C THR A 86 0.00 -3.59 8.10
N THR A 87 -0.36 -2.36 8.39
CA THR A 87 0.43 -1.48 9.26
C THR A 87 -0.27 -1.26 10.59
N ASP A 88 0.49 -1.25 11.68
CA ASP A 88 -0.01 -0.89 13.00
C ASP A 88 1.16 -0.37 13.85
N MET A 89 0.82 0.19 15.02
CA MET A 89 1.81 0.67 16.00
C MET A 89 2.63 -0.49 16.60
N LYS A 90 2.05 -1.68 16.66
CA LYS A 90 2.69 -2.90 17.13
C LYS A 90 2.73 -3.92 16.00
N GLY A 91 3.90 -4.44 15.73
CA GLY A 91 4.10 -5.43 14.69
C GLY A 91 5.57 -5.73 14.50
N GLU A 92 5.89 -6.41 13.43
CA GLU A 92 7.27 -6.69 13.05
C GLU A 92 7.89 -5.45 12.41
N THR A 93 9.18 -5.24 12.66
CA THR A 93 9.89 -4.08 12.12
C THR A 93 9.88 -4.12 10.59
N TRP A 94 9.57 -3.01 9.98
CA TRP A 94 9.32 -2.83 8.54
C TRP A 94 10.41 -3.41 7.63
N CYS A 95 11.66 -3.41 8.04
CA CYS A 95 12.80 -3.86 7.23
C CYS A 95 13.25 -5.30 7.53
N THR A 96 12.58 -6.02 8.41
CA THR A 96 12.94 -7.40 8.79
C THR A 96 12.09 -8.47 8.09
N LEU A 97 11.08 -8.06 7.34
CA LEU A 97 10.19 -8.96 6.62
C LEU A 97 10.70 -9.23 5.19
N ASP A 98 10.26 -10.33 4.61
CA ASP A 98 10.57 -10.67 3.20
C ASP A 98 9.45 -10.19 2.28
N TYR A 99 9.76 -9.26 1.39
CA TYR A 99 8.82 -8.72 0.41
C TYR A 99 9.13 -9.15 -1.03
N LYS A 100 9.96 -10.15 -1.23
CA LYS A 100 10.39 -10.57 -2.59
C LYS A 100 9.32 -11.37 -3.33
N GLY A 101 8.41 -12.01 -2.63
CA GLY A 101 7.29 -12.74 -3.22
C GLY A 101 6.11 -11.85 -3.59
N PRO A 102 4.94 -12.45 -3.84
CA PRO A 102 3.69 -11.70 -4.09
C PRO A 102 3.25 -10.92 -2.86
N VAL A 103 3.05 -9.62 -3.00
CA VAL A 103 2.76 -8.70 -1.89
C VAL A 103 1.47 -7.93 -2.12
N GLY A 104 0.60 -7.92 -1.12
CA GLY A 104 -0.48 -6.94 -0.97
C GLY A 104 -0.19 -6.07 0.25
N LEU A 105 0.10 -4.78 0.03
CA LEU A 105 0.39 -3.83 1.09
C LEU A 105 -0.84 -2.98 1.39
N VAL A 106 -1.36 -3.04 2.62
CA VAL A 106 -2.53 -2.28 3.04
C VAL A 106 -2.08 -1.02 3.77
N ILE A 107 -2.53 0.13 3.27
CA ILE A 107 -2.32 1.44 3.88
C ILE A 107 -3.67 1.95 4.38
N GLY A 108 -3.72 2.38 5.63
CA GLY A 108 -4.93 2.90 6.24
C GLY A 108 -4.97 4.42 6.30
N SER A 109 -6.10 4.97 6.74
CA SER A 109 -6.26 6.41 6.95
C SER A 109 -5.45 6.88 8.16
N GLU A 110 -5.15 8.17 8.20
CA GLU A 110 -4.35 8.77 9.28
C GLU A 110 -5.05 8.70 10.65
N GLY A 111 -6.36 8.83 10.68
CA GLY A 111 -7.11 8.88 11.94
C GLY A 111 -7.38 7.50 12.53
N SER A 112 -7.96 6.62 11.75
CA SER A 112 -8.42 5.30 12.20
C SER A 112 -7.50 4.15 11.77
N GLY A 113 -6.53 4.39 10.89
CA GLY A 113 -5.65 3.36 10.36
C GLY A 113 -6.39 2.39 9.44
N VAL A 114 -5.92 1.16 9.39
CA VAL A 114 -6.54 0.08 8.63
C VAL A 114 -7.76 -0.44 9.39
N SER A 115 -8.84 -0.76 8.68
CA SER A 115 -10.05 -1.28 9.31
C SER A 115 -9.77 -2.61 10.02
N ARG A 116 -10.51 -2.86 11.11
CA ARG A 116 -10.32 -4.05 11.94
C ARG A 116 -10.41 -5.35 11.15
N LEU A 117 -11.43 -5.46 10.29
CA LEU A 117 -11.67 -6.69 9.54
C LEU A 117 -10.53 -6.98 8.56
N VAL A 118 -9.98 -5.95 7.92
CA VAL A 118 -8.84 -6.09 7.03
C VAL A 118 -7.58 -6.49 7.82
N LYS A 119 -7.36 -5.90 9.00
CA LYS A 119 -6.25 -6.29 9.88
C LYS A 119 -6.32 -7.75 10.29
N GLU A 120 -7.49 -8.25 10.62
CA GLU A 120 -7.67 -9.65 11.03
C GLU A 120 -7.35 -10.63 9.90
N LYS A 121 -7.55 -10.22 8.66
CA LYS A 121 -7.26 -11.05 7.48
C LYS A 121 -5.82 -10.96 6.99
N ALA A 122 -5.06 -9.99 7.45
CA ALA A 122 -3.66 -9.81 7.05
C ALA A 122 -2.78 -10.95 7.55
N ASP A 123 -1.76 -11.28 6.78
CA ASP A 123 -0.78 -12.31 7.16
C ASP A 123 0.30 -11.75 8.08
N PHE A 124 0.68 -10.50 7.89
CA PHE A 124 1.72 -9.83 8.66
C PHE A 124 1.29 -8.44 9.06
N THR A 125 1.72 -8.02 10.24
CA THR A 125 1.58 -6.64 10.71
C THR A 125 2.96 -6.01 10.77
N VAL A 126 3.11 -4.86 10.10
CA VAL A 126 4.36 -4.14 9.96
C VAL A 126 4.32 -2.88 10.81
N THR A 127 5.39 -2.58 11.50
CA THR A 127 5.51 -1.35 12.27
C THR A 127 6.68 -0.50 11.79
N LEU A 128 6.45 0.82 11.75
CA LEU A 128 7.50 1.82 11.60
C LEU A 128 7.80 2.40 12.98
N PRO A 129 9.03 2.30 13.49
CA PRO A 129 9.32 2.75 14.84
C PRO A 129 9.19 4.26 14.98
N MET A 130 8.52 4.71 16.03
CA MET A 130 8.35 6.13 16.37
C MET A 130 9.16 6.44 17.62
N VAL A 131 10.14 7.32 17.50
CA VAL A 131 11.03 7.68 18.61
C VAL A 131 10.67 9.00 19.27
N GLY A 132 9.68 9.71 18.74
CA GLY A 132 9.18 10.96 19.27
C GLY A 132 7.86 10.83 20.01
N HIS A 133 7.16 11.96 20.19
CA HIS A 133 5.85 12.00 20.86
C HIS A 133 4.68 11.70 19.91
N ILE A 134 4.84 11.94 18.62
CA ILE A 134 3.82 11.65 17.61
C ILE A 134 3.91 10.17 17.28
N ASN A 135 2.77 9.50 17.21
CA ASN A 135 2.69 8.03 17.12
C ASN A 135 2.31 7.50 15.73
N SER A 136 2.20 8.36 14.73
CA SER A 136 1.90 7.93 13.36
C SER A 136 2.49 8.88 12.33
N LEU A 137 2.81 8.34 11.14
CA LEU A 137 3.18 9.12 9.97
C LEU A 137 1.95 9.41 9.12
N ASN A 138 2.04 10.42 8.28
CA ASN A 138 1.10 10.61 7.18
C ASN A 138 1.02 9.32 6.36
N ALA A 139 -0.17 8.95 5.91
CA ALA A 139 -0.40 7.68 5.22
C ALA A 139 0.45 7.53 3.96
N SER A 140 0.58 8.57 3.15
CA SER A 140 1.39 8.52 1.93
C SER A 140 2.89 8.45 2.23
N VAL A 141 3.34 9.05 3.33
CA VAL A 141 4.74 8.96 3.79
C VAL A 141 5.06 7.54 4.25
N ALA A 142 4.20 6.93 5.07
CA ALA A 142 4.35 5.54 5.49
C ALA A 142 4.37 4.60 4.27
N CYS A 143 3.48 4.82 3.31
CA CYS A 143 3.45 4.08 2.06
C CYS A 143 4.78 4.20 1.31
N GLY A 144 5.34 5.39 1.22
CA GLY A 144 6.63 5.64 0.56
C GLY A 144 7.78 4.86 1.19
N VAL A 145 7.87 4.88 2.53
CA VAL A 145 8.91 4.13 3.25
C VAL A 145 8.80 2.64 2.96
N LEU A 146 7.60 2.06 3.08
CA LEU A 146 7.37 0.64 2.88
C LEU A 146 7.58 0.23 1.42
N CYS A 147 7.08 1.00 0.47
CA CYS A 147 7.22 0.71 -0.95
C CYS A 147 8.69 0.72 -1.39
N TYR A 148 9.51 1.63 -0.85
CA TYR A 148 10.94 1.64 -1.16
C TYR A 148 11.70 0.50 -0.52
N GLU A 149 11.31 0.03 0.64
CA GLU A 149 11.88 -1.20 1.20
C GLU A 149 11.52 -2.42 0.33
N ILE A 150 10.28 -2.51 -0.12
CA ILE A 150 9.84 -3.54 -1.04
C ILE A 150 10.64 -3.49 -2.35
N ALA A 151 10.78 -2.30 -2.92
CA ALA A 151 11.55 -2.09 -4.15
C ALA A 151 13.03 -2.46 -3.96
N ARG A 152 13.62 -2.06 -2.84
CA ARG A 152 15.01 -2.39 -2.50
C ARG A 152 15.24 -3.90 -2.54
N GLN A 153 14.40 -4.65 -1.87
CA GLN A 153 14.52 -6.11 -1.82
C GLN A 153 14.33 -6.74 -3.20
N ARG A 154 13.32 -6.29 -3.94
CA ARG A 154 13.00 -6.84 -5.26
C ARG A 154 14.07 -6.54 -6.31
N GLN A 155 14.75 -5.41 -6.18
CA GLN A 155 15.87 -5.03 -7.07
C GLN A 155 17.20 -5.63 -6.63
N GLY A 156 17.24 -6.34 -5.50
CA GLY A 156 18.45 -6.94 -4.98
C GLY A 156 19.49 -5.95 -4.45
N ILE A 157 19.06 -4.72 -4.12
CA ILE A 157 19.93 -3.72 -3.51
C ILE A 157 20.19 -4.13 -2.07
N LYS A 158 21.45 -4.38 -1.74
CA LYS A 158 21.87 -4.77 -0.40
C LYS A 158 22.16 -3.52 0.44
N ALA A 159 21.78 -3.59 1.70
CA ALA A 159 22.26 -2.65 2.71
C ALA A 159 23.65 -3.14 3.15
N ASP A 160 24.63 -2.29 3.04
CA ASP A 160 25.99 -2.57 3.51
C ASP A 160 26.10 -2.42 5.04
#